data_aad7d2d100837960b6c40774e5c9ca30
#
_entry.id   aad7d2d100837960b6c40774e5c9ca30
#
_cell.length_a   1.000
_cell.length_b   1.000
_cell.length_c   1.000
_cell.angle_alpha   90.00
_cell.angle_beta   90.00
_cell.angle_gamma   90.00
#
_symmetry.space_group_name_H-M   'P 1'
#
loop_
_entity.id
_entity.type
_entity.pdbx_description
1 polymer ?
#
loop_
_entity_poly.entity_id
_entity_poly.type
_entity_poly.pdbx_seq_one_letter_code
_entity_poly.pdbx_strand_id
1 'polypeptide(L)'
;MADFAGLVRRFMHRHAPSREEVLRSRWLKPFGKRIRRRGLWRFTRRSVPRGVAVGLFVGIFLMVPGLQIVGAALASAPLRGNIPIAAAMTFLSNPATTPFFIVAAINIGNALGFHADLTTFQVLATTHASVWRWLAWLLSDAAPAMITGLAIIGAAMAFAGYWVSLVGWRWWVARKWRHRRRVKI
;
A
#
# COMPACT_ATOMS: atom_id res chain seq x y z
N MET A 1 7.12 -27.54 -2.56
CA MET A 1 7.29 -26.22 -3.19
C MET A 1 6.11 -25.78 -4.10
N ALA A 2 5.03 -26.52 -4.11
CA ALA A 2 3.79 -26.17 -4.84
C ALA A 2 2.92 -25.12 -4.12
N ASP A 3 3.27 -24.75 -2.89
CA ASP A 3 2.36 -24.09 -1.96
C ASP A 3 2.41 -22.55 -1.95
N PHE A 4 3.46 -21.94 -2.48
CA PHE A 4 3.56 -20.46 -2.46
C PHE A 4 2.50 -19.81 -3.37
N ALA A 5 2.25 -20.36 -4.54
CA ALA A 5 1.18 -19.87 -5.42
C ALA A 5 -0.22 -20.15 -4.83
N GLY A 6 -0.38 -21.27 -4.12
CA GLY A 6 -1.56 -21.61 -3.35
C GLY A 6 -1.76 -20.69 -2.16
N LEU A 7 -0.68 -20.36 -1.46
CA LEU A 7 -0.67 -19.46 -0.30
C LEU A 7 -1.01 -18.02 -0.71
N VAL A 8 -0.37 -17.51 -1.76
CA VAL A 8 -0.68 -16.19 -2.34
C VAL A 8 -2.12 -16.15 -2.84
N ARG A 9 -2.60 -17.21 -3.50
CA ARG A 9 -3.98 -17.30 -3.97
C ARG A 9 -4.97 -17.35 -2.81
N ARG A 10 -4.71 -18.11 -1.74
CA ARG A 10 -5.54 -18.17 -0.52
C ARG A 10 -5.51 -16.84 0.24
N PHE A 11 -4.33 -16.23 0.39
CA PHE A 11 -4.18 -14.91 1.02
C PHE A 11 -4.94 -13.82 0.24
N MET A 12 -4.84 -13.83 -1.09
CA MET A 12 -5.57 -12.90 -1.93
C MET A 12 -7.09 -13.14 -1.93
N HIS A 13 -7.55 -14.41 -1.89
CA HIS A 13 -8.97 -14.70 -1.75
C HIS A 13 -9.54 -14.32 -0.38
N ARG A 14 -8.72 -14.30 0.65
CA ARG A 14 -9.15 -14.02 2.03
C ARG A 14 -9.08 -12.53 2.39
N HIS A 15 -8.19 -11.77 1.77
CA HIS A 15 -7.91 -10.37 2.13
C HIS A 15 -8.08 -9.37 0.97
N ALA A 16 -8.10 -9.82 -0.28
CA ALA A 16 -8.41 -8.93 -1.39
C ALA A 16 -9.91 -8.70 -1.45
N PRO A 17 -10.38 -7.46 -1.32
CA PRO A 17 -11.80 -7.16 -1.43
C PRO A 17 -12.31 -7.62 -2.79
N SER A 18 -13.48 -8.25 -2.80
CA SER A 18 -14.12 -8.68 -4.04
C SER A 18 -14.43 -7.47 -4.91
N ARG A 19 -14.45 -7.69 -6.25
CA ARG A 19 -14.81 -6.64 -7.20
C ARG A 19 -16.14 -5.97 -6.84
N GLU A 20 -17.08 -6.75 -6.30
CA GLU A 20 -18.41 -6.28 -5.92
C GLU A 20 -18.38 -5.44 -4.66
N GLU A 21 -17.57 -5.79 -3.66
CA GLU A 21 -17.37 -5.00 -2.44
C GLU A 21 -16.72 -3.66 -2.73
N VAL A 22 -15.67 -3.65 -3.56
CA VAL A 22 -15.01 -2.42 -3.99
C VAL A 22 -15.98 -1.51 -4.75
N LEU A 23 -16.82 -2.09 -5.65
CA LEU A 23 -17.79 -1.33 -6.43
C LEU A 23 -19.00 -0.86 -5.62
N ARG A 24 -19.33 -1.50 -4.50
CA ARG A 24 -20.40 -1.09 -3.57
C ARG A 24 -19.98 0.10 -2.70
N SER A 25 -18.69 0.35 -2.54
CA SER A 25 -18.21 1.48 -1.75
C SER A 25 -18.78 2.80 -2.27
N ARG A 26 -19.46 3.55 -1.38
CA ARG A 26 -20.09 4.85 -1.67
C ARG A 26 -19.08 5.85 -2.24
N TRP A 27 -17.84 5.78 -1.79
CA TRP A 27 -16.73 6.63 -2.20
C TRP A 27 -16.22 6.36 -3.63
N LEU A 28 -16.48 5.17 -4.15
CA LEU A 28 -16.03 4.75 -5.49
C LEU A 28 -17.10 4.92 -6.57
N LYS A 29 -18.36 5.21 -6.18
CA LYS A 29 -19.47 5.41 -7.12
C LYS A 29 -19.19 6.43 -8.23
N PRO A 30 -18.66 7.64 -7.94
CA PRO A 30 -18.41 8.64 -8.98
C PRO A 30 -17.33 8.20 -9.98
N PHE A 31 -16.43 7.30 -9.58
CA PHE A 31 -15.33 6.79 -10.42
C PHE A 31 -15.63 5.44 -11.07
N GLY A 32 -16.87 4.95 -10.93
CA GLY A 32 -17.28 3.59 -11.31
C GLY A 32 -16.92 3.21 -12.75
N LYS A 33 -17.06 4.11 -13.72
CA LYS A 33 -16.70 3.85 -15.13
C LYS A 33 -15.19 3.58 -15.31
N ARG A 34 -14.31 4.27 -14.57
CA ARG A 34 -12.85 4.08 -14.67
C ARG A 34 -12.39 2.81 -13.95
N ILE A 35 -12.96 2.52 -12.78
CA ILE A 35 -12.59 1.37 -11.94
C ILE A 35 -13.14 0.06 -12.53
N ARG A 36 -14.25 0.09 -13.27
CA ARG A 36 -14.85 -1.08 -13.95
C ARG A 36 -14.03 -1.60 -15.12
N ARG A 37 -13.00 -0.90 -15.60
CA ARG A 37 -12.17 -1.36 -16.72
C ARG A 37 -11.57 -2.73 -16.41
N ARG A 38 -11.88 -3.74 -17.22
CA ARG A 38 -11.40 -5.13 -17.05
C ARG A 38 -9.88 -5.24 -16.92
N GLY A 39 -9.13 -4.30 -17.52
CA GLY A 39 -7.66 -4.28 -17.47
C GLY A 39 -7.09 -4.07 -16.06
N LEU A 40 -7.80 -3.37 -15.16
CA LEU A 40 -7.38 -3.10 -13.78
C LEU A 40 -7.54 -4.31 -12.84
N TRP A 41 -8.30 -5.32 -13.30
CA TRP A 41 -8.58 -6.55 -12.56
C TRP A 41 -7.81 -7.76 -13.12
N ARG A 42 -7.08 -7.58 -14.24
CA ARG A 42 -6.30 -8.64 -14.87
C ARG A 42 -4.86 -8.61 -14.37
N PHE A 43 -4.36 -9.77 -13.96
CA PHE A 43 -2.97 -9.94 -13.54
C PHE A 43 -2.07 -10.01 -14.78
N THR A 44 -1.38 -8.92 -15.09
CA THR A 44 -0.46 -8.83 -16.21
C THR A 44 0.93 -8.42 -15.76
N ARG A 45 1.95 -8.66 -16.58
CA ARG A 45 3.34 -8.28 -16.33
C ARG A 45 3.51 -6.79 -15.98
N ARG A 46 2.62 -5.93 -16.48
CA ARG A 46 2.69 -4.48 -16.29
C ARG A 46 1.77 -3.99 -15.18
N SER A 47 0.60 -4.63 -14.99
CA SER A 47 -0.37 -4.18 -13.99
C SER A 47 0.01 -4.60 -12.56
N VAL A 48 0.66 -5.77 -12.40
CA VAL A 48 1.07 -6.29 -11.09
C VAL A 48 2.10 -5.38 -10.40
N PRO A 49 3.26 -5.05 -11.02
CA PRO A 49 4.25 -4.17 -10.37
C PRO A 49 3.70 -2.78 -10.08
N ARG A 50 2.87 -2.24 -10.96
CA ARG A 50 2.20 -0.95 -10.75
C ARG A 50 1.22 -1.01 -9.58
N GLY A 51 0.45 -2.10 -9.46
CA GLY A 51 -0.44 -2.33 -8.31
C GLY A 51 0.32 -2.40 -7.00
N VAL A 52 1.45 -3.11 -6.96
CA VAL A 52 2.34 -3.18 -5.78
C VAL A 52 2.83 -1.80 -5.39
N ALA A 53 3.38 -1.04 -6.35
CA ALA A 53 3.89 0.30 -6.08
C ALA A 53 2.82 1.25 -5.55
N VAL A 54 1.65 1.28 -6.21
CA VAL A 54 0.52 2.13 -5.79
C VAL A 54 0.02 1.73 -4.40
N GLY A 55 -0.13 0.43 -4.15
CA GLY A 55 -0.63 -0.06 -2.87
C GLY A 55 0.32 0.24 -1.71
N LEU A 56 1.63 0.07 -1.92
CA LEU A 56 2.64 0.41 -0.92
C LEU A 56 2.68 1.91 -0.63
N PHE A 57 2.70 2.74 -1.68
CA PHE A 57 2.70 4.19 -1.51
C PHE A 57 1.47 4.67 -0.74
N VAL A 58 0.29 4.32 -1.23
CA VAL A 58 -0.99 4.77 -0.65
C VAL A 58 -1.20 4.19 0.75
N GLY A 59 -0.82 2.91 0.96
CA GLY A 59 -0.94 2.26 2.26
C GLY A 59 -0.09 2.94 3.33
N ILE A 60 1.15 3.30 3.00
CA ILE A 60 2.06 3.97 3.93
C ILE A 60 1.65 5.45 4.11
N PHE A 61 1.27 6.13 3.03
CA PHE A 61 0.97 7.56 3.08
C PHE A 61 -0.34 7.88 3.81
N LEU A 62 -1.41 7.11 3.56
CA LEU A 62 -2.73 7.40 4.14
C LEU A 62 -2.92 6.83 5.55
N MET A 63 -2.34 5.66 5.86
CA MET A 63 -2.39 4.96 7.16
C MET A 63 -3.78 4.83 7.82
N VAL A 64 -4.85 5.26 7.18
CA VAL A 64 -6.22 5.17 7.70
C VAL A 64 -6.89 3.94 7.10
N PRO A 65 -7.25 2.94 7.93
CA PRO A 65 -7.93 1.73 7.46
C PRO A 65 -9.21 2.07 6.69
N GLY A 66 -9.41 1.41 5.56
CA GLY A 66 -10.54 1.70 4.65
C GLY A 66 -10.22 2.81 3.64
N LEU A 67 -9.77 3.98 4.07
CA LEU A 67 -9.41 5.08 3.17
C LEU A 67 -8.23 4.70 2.26
N GLN A 68 -7.24 4.00 2.79
CA GLN A 68 -6.11 3.49 2.03
C GLN A 68 -6.51 2.52 0.91
N ILE A 69 -7.52 1.67 1.13
CA ILE A 69 -8.04 0.74 0.10
C ILE A 69 -8.72 1.52 -1.02
N VAL A 70 -9.57 2.50 -0.65
CA VAL A 70 -10.23 3.38 -1.61
C VAL A 70 -9.21 4.21 -2.38
N GLY A 71 -8.25 4.83 -1.68
CA GLY A 71 -7.16 5.59 -2.26
C GLY A 71 -6.31 4.77 -3.24
N ALA A 72 -5.96 3.53 -2.87
CA ALA A 72 -5.21 2.62 -3.74
C ALA A 72 -6.01 2.23 -4.99
N ALA A 73 -7.32 1.99 -4.86
CA ALA A 73 -8.18 1.71 -6.00
C ALA A 73 -8.28 2.91 -6.96
N LEU A 74 -8.44 4.12 -6.42
CA LEU A 74 -8.51 5.35 -7.19
C LEU A 74 -7.19 5.65 -7.91
N ALA A 75 -6.07 5.58 -7.19
CA ALA A 75 -4.73 5.81 -7.74
C ALA A 75 -4.33 4.74 -8.78
N SER A 76 -4.82 3.51 -8.64
CA SER A 76 -4.58 2.44 -9.62
C SER A 76 -5.22 2.71 -10.98
N ALA A 77 -6.30 3.50 -11.03
CA ALA A 77 -7.03 3.76 -12.28
C ALA A 77 -6.20 4.55 -13.32
N PRO A 78 -5.59 5.71 -13.00
CA PRO A 78 -4.74 6.45 -13.94
C PRO A 78 -3.41 5.73 -14.20
N LEU A 79 -2.83 5.08 -13.20
CA LEU A 79 -1.55 4.40 -13.28
C LEU A 79 -1.64 3.00 -13.92
N ARG A 80 -2.86 2.55 -14.26
CA ARG A 80 -3.15 1.23 -14.83
C ARG A 80 -2.58 0.09 -13.97
N GLY A 81 -2.59 0.29 -12.63
CA GLY A 81 -2.22 -0.70 -11.64
C GLY A 81 -3.30 -1.76 -11.46
N ASN A 82 -2.95 -2.90 -10.88
CA ASN A 82 -3.90 -3.94 -10.52
C ASN A 82 -4.57 -3.59 -9.19
N ILE A 83 -5.88 -3.34 -9.19
CA ILE A 83 -6.63 -2.92 -7.99
C ILE A 83 -6.58 -3.95 -6.85
N PRO A 84 -6.86 -5.26 -7.07
CA PRO A 84 -6.73 -6.27 -6.03
C PRO A 84 -5.36 -6.32 -5.37
N ILE A 85 -4.29 -6.18 -6.17
CA ILE A 85 -2.93 -6.16 -5.65
C ILE A 85 -2.67 -4.87 -4.87
N ALA A 86 -3.07 -3.73 -5.40
CA ALA A 86 -2.90 -2.46 -4.71
C ALA A 86 -3.62 -2.47 -3.35
N ALA A 87 -4.86 -2.94 -3.30
CA ALA A 87 -5.60 -3.10 -2.05
C ALA A 87 -4.92 -4.08 -1.08
N ALA A 88 -4.40 -5.21 -1.57
CA ALA A 88 -3.67 -6.16 -0.72
C ALA A 88 -2.38 -5.57 -0.15
N MET A 89 -1.65 -4.75 -0.92
CA MET A 89 -0.41 -4.10 -0.46
C MET A 89 -0.65 -3.02 0.59
N THR A 90 -1.85 -2.43 0.68
CA THR A 90 -2.15 -1.47 1.75
C THR A 90 -2.14 -2.10 3.15
N PHE A 91 -2.35 -3.42 3.26
CA PHE A 91 -2.28 -4.13 4.55
C PHE A 91 -0.87 -4.22 5.15
N LEU A 92 0.17 -3.81 4.42
CA LEU A 92 1.51 -3.67 4.99
C LEU A 92 1.52 -2.61 6.11
N SER A 93 0.74 -1.55 5.95
CA SER A 93 0.45 -0.58 6.99
C SER A 93 -0.73 -1.09 7.83
N ASN A 94 -0.42 -1.63 9.00
CA ASN A 94 -1.36 -2.16 9.97
C ASN A 94 -1.06 -1.55 11.36
N PRO A 95 -1.94 -1.70 12.35
CA PRO A 95 -1.73 -1.11 13.68
C PRO A 95 -0.38 -1.46 14.34
N ALA A 96 0.19 -2.63 14.04
CA ALA A 96 1.48 -3.03 14.57
C ALA A 96 2.66 -2.34 13.88
N THR A 97 2.56 -2.05 12.57
CA THR A 97 3.63 -1.40 11.79
C THR A 97 3.50 0.12 11.75
N THR A 98 2.30 0.66 11.98
CA THR A 98 2.02 2.10 11.93
C THR A 98 2.92 2.94 12.85
N PRO A 99 3.15 2.59 14.14
CA PRO A 99 4.04 3.37 15.00
C PRO A 99 5.47 3.46 14.46
N PHE A 100 5.96 2.36 13.88
CA PHE A 100 7.28 2.32 13.26
C PHE A 100 7.38 3.30 12.09
N PHE A 101 6.39 3.31 11.20
CA PHE A 101 6.37 4.23 10.06
C PHE A 101 6.25 5.69 10.50
N ILE A 102 5.48 6.00 11.55
CA ILE A 102 5.35 7.36 12.07
C ILE A 102 6.69 7.85 12.64
N VAL A 103 7.33 7.06 13.49
CA VAL A 103 8.64 7.41 14.05
C VAL A 103 9.69 7.61 12.94
N ALA A 104 9.75 6.69 11.97
CA ALA A 104 10.66 6.83 10.84
C ALA A 104 10.37 8.09 10.01
N ALA A 105 9.09 8.40 9.79
CA ALA A 105 8.68 9.58 9.03
C ALA A 105 9.07 10.89 9.73
N ILE A 106 8.86 10.97 11.05
CA ILE A 106 9.25 12.15 11.84
C ILE A 106 10.77 12.34 11.79
N ASN A 107 11.54 11.25 11.95
CA ASN A 107 13.01 11.35 11.88
C ASN A 107 13.48 11.84 10.51
N ILE A 108 12.89 11.35 9.41
CA ILE A 108 13.20 11.84 8.07
C ILE A 108 12.78 13.29 7.89
N GLY A 109 11.60 13.66 8.38
CA GLY A 109 11.13 15.05 8.36
C GLY A 109 12.07 15.98 9.11
N ASN A 110 12.50 15.58 10.30
CA ASN A 110 13.45 16.36 11.11
C ASN A 110 14.81 16.49 10.44
N ALA A 111 15.28 15.45 9.75
CA ALA A 111 16.50 15.54 8.95
C ALA A 111 16.37 16.50 7.77
N LEU A 112 15.16 16.84 7.35
CA LEU A 112 14.88 17.84 6.31
C LEU A 112 14.66 19.25 6.84
N GLY A 113 14.80 19.44 8.17
CA GLY A 113 14.71 20.76 8.81
C GLY A 113 13.38 21.05 9.51
N PHE A 114 12.46 20.08 9.60
CA PHE A 114 11.30 20.19 10.47
C PHE A 114 11.72 19.87 11.93
N HIS A 115 10.99 20.39 12.91
CA HIS A 115 11.30 20.23 14.31
C HIS A 115 10.15 19.55 15.06
N ALA A 116 9.70 18.40 14.56
CA ALA A 116 8.65 17.63 15.19
C ALA A 116 9.19 16.89 16.43
N ASP A 117 8.51 17.06 17.56
CA ASP A 117 8.90 16.43 18.82
C ASP A 117 8.39 14.98 18.91
N LEU A 118 9.33 14.03 18.86
CA LEU A 118 9.07 12.60 19.04
C LEU A 118 8.68 12.25 20.47
N THR A 119 9.16 12.99 21.46
CA THR A 119 8.86 12.71 22.88
C THR A 119 7.39 12.98 23.15
N THR A 120 6.86 14.06 22.62
CA THR A 120 5.43 14.37 22.67
C THR A 120 4.59 13.30 21.99
N PHE A 121 5.01 12.78 20.84
CA PHE A 121 4.32 11.64 20.19
C PHE A 121 4.25 10.41 21.10
N GLN A 122 5.38 10.04 21.72
CA GLN A 122 5.43 8.87 22.61
C GLN A 122 4.54 9.06 23.84
N VAL A 123 4.57 10.24 24.45
CA VAL A 123 3.71 10.57 25.59
C VAL A 123 2.23 10.52 25.20
N LEU A 124 1.85 11.10 24.06
CA LEU A 124 0.46 11.06 23.57
C LEU A 124 0.00 9.63 23.29
N ALA A 125 0.88 8.78 22.74
CA ALA A 125 0.58 7.39 22.43
C ALA A 125 0.42 6.52 23.68
N THR A 126 1.16 6.79 24.75
CA THR A 126 1.14 6.00 26.00
C THR A 126 0.08 6.47 27.00
N THR A 127 -0.28 7.76 27.01
CA THR A 127 -1.18 8.37 28.02
C THR A 127 -2.66 8.37 27.61
N HIS A 128 -3.04 7.69 26.50
CA HIS A 128 -4.41 7.78 25.95
C HIS A 128 -4.91 9.22 25.84
N ALA A 129 -4.07 10.10 25.31
CA ALA A 129 -4.31 11.53 25.26
C ALA A 129 -5.63 11.86 24.50
N SER A 130 -6.28 12.95 24.90
CA SER A 130 -7.49 13.42 24.26
C SER A 130 -7.24 13.81 22.80
N VAL A 131 -8.29 13.75 21.98
CA VAL A 131 -8.24 14.11 20.56
C VAL A 131 -7.70 15.53 20.34
N TRP A 132 -8.02 16.45 21.25
CA TRP A 132 -7.54 17.84 21.19
C TRP A 132 -6.02 17.96 21.33
N ARG A 133 -5.38 17.15 22.17
CA ARG A 133 -3.92 17.10 22.29
C ARG A 133 -3.27 16.53 21.03
N TRP A 134 -3.86 15.51 20.44
CA TRP A 134 -3.42 14.98 19.14
C TRP A 134 -3.53 16.02 18.03
N LEU A 135 -4.64 16.77 17.97
CA LEU A 135 -4.82 17.84 17.00
C LEU A 135 -3.82 18.98 17.20
N ALA A 136 -3.60 19.40 18.45
CA ALA A 136 -2.62 20.46 18.76
C ALA A 136 -1.21 20.04 18.33
N TRP A 137 -0.82 18.78 18.59
CA TRP A 137 0.47 18.24 18.16
C TRP A 137 0.56 18.13 16.64
N LEU A 138 -0.49 17.67 15.96
CA LEU A 138 -0.52 17.61 14.51
C LEU A 138 -0.46 18.98 13.84
N LEU A 139 -1.04 20.01 14.45
CA LEU A 139 -1.02 21.38 13.93
C LEU A 139 0.33 22.10 14.17
N SER A 140 1.23 21.50 14.95
CA SER A 140 2.62 21.95 15.05
C SER A 140 3.44 21.49 13.84
N ASP A 141 4.78 21.53 13.93
CA ASP A 141 5.69 21.02 12.89
C ASP A 141 5.59 19.50 12.64
N ALA A 142 4.79 18.79 13.45
CA ALA A 142 4.63 17.36 13.34
C ALA A 142 3.94 16.93 12.01
N ALA A 143 2.91 17.65 11.59
CA ALA A 143 2.20 17.30 10.34
C ALA A 143 3.09 17.44 9.09
N PRO A 144 3.78 18.57 8.86
CA PRO A 144 4.67 18.69 7.70
C PRO A 144 5.83 17.68 7.75
N ALA A 145 6.41 17.44 8.94
CA ALA A 145 7.44 16.41 9.12
C ALA A 145 6.92 15.00 8.76
N MET A 146 5.75 14.63 9.28
CA MET A 146 5.13 13.35 9.00
C MET A 146 4.76 13.20 7.52
N ILE A 147 4.11 14.20 6.93
CA ILE A 147 3.65 14.13 5.54
C ILE A 147 4.85 13.96 4.59
N THR A 148 5.90 14.74 4.78
CA THR A 148 7.12 14.65 3.96
C THR A 148 7.84 13.32 4.18
N GLY A 149 8.01 12.90 5.43
CA GLY A 149 8.63 11.63 5.77
C GLY A 149 7.86 10.42 5.22
N LEU A 150 6.53 10.38 5.39
CA LEU A 150 5.69 9.31 4.85
C LEU A 150 5.70 9.30 3.32
N ALA A 151 5.73 10.46 2.68
CA ALA A 151 5.85 10.54 1.21
C ALA A 151 7.17 9.94 0.72
N ILE A 152 8.28 10.24 1.40
CA ILE A 152 9.60 9.71 1.05
C ILE A 152 9.66 8.20 1.29
N ILE A 153 9.23 7.73 2.47
CA ILE A 153 9.20 6.29 2.77
C ILE A 153 8.28 5.56 1.79
N GLY A 154 7.08 6.10 1.56
CA GLY A 154 6.11 5.54 0.62
C GLY A 154 6.66 5.46 -0.79
N ALA A 155 7.35 6.51 -1.26
CA ALA A 155 7.98 6.52 -2.59
C ALA A 155 9.12 5.51 -2.69
N ALA A 156 9.99 5.43 -1.68
CA ALA A 156 11.09 4.46 -1.63
C ALA A 156 10.57 3.01 -1.63
N MET A 157 9.55 2.73 -0.79
CA MET A 157 8.92 1.42 -0.72
C MET A 157 8.16 1.07 -2.00
N ALA A 158 7.49 2.04 -2.62
CA ALA A 158 6.83 1.84 -3.91
C ALA A 158 7.85 1.53 -5.02
N PHE A 159 8.96 2.25 -5.06
CA PHE A 159 10.03 2.00 -6.01
C PHE A 159 10.64 0.61 -5.82
N ALA A 160 11.05 0.27 -4.60
CA ALA A 160 11.60 -1.04 -4.28
C ALA A 160 10.60 -2.16 -4.61
N GLY A 161 9.34 -2.03 -4.17
CA GLY A 161 8.27 -2.98 -4.42
C GLY A 161 7.95 -3.17 -5.91
N TYR A 162 8.01 -2.09 -6.69
CA TYR A 162 7.88 -2.16 -8.15
C TYR A 162 8.93 -3.08 -8.76
N TRP A 163 10.22 -2.84 -8.44
CA TRP A 163 11.32 -3.61 -9.00
C TRP A 163 11.34 -5.05 -8.52
N VAL A 164 11.13 -5.29 -7.23
CA VAL A 164 11.03 -6.64 -6.66
C VAL A 164 9.89 -7.43 -7.32
N SER A 165 8.72 -6.80 -7.47
CA SER A 165 7.58 -7.42 -8.13
C SER A 165 7.84 -7.69 -9.61
N LEU A 166 8.53 -6.79 -10.32
CA LEU A 166 8.88 -6.94 -11.73
C LEU A 166 9.82 -8.14 -11.94
N VAL A 167 10.87 -8.25 -11.12
CA VAL A 167 11.84 -9.34 -11.16
C VAL A 167 11.17 -10.66 -10.75
N GLY A 168 10.42 -10.66 -9.65
CA GLY A 168 9.70 -11.83 -9.16
C GLY A 168 8.71 -12.38 -10.18
N TRP A 169 7.97 -11.50 -10.88
CA TRP A 169 7.07 -11.90 -11.96
C TRP A 169 7.81 -12.55 -13.13
N ARG A 170 8.94 -11.97 -13.55
CA ARG A 170 9.77 -12.54 -14.63
C ARG A 170 10.27 -13.93 -14.26
N TRP A 171 10.75 -14.11 -13.05
CA TRP A 171 11.27 -15.37 -12.53
C TRP A 171 10.17 -16.45 -12.43
N TRP A 172 9.00 -16.07 -11.91
CA TRP A 172 7.83 -16.95 -11.80
C TRP A 172 7.35 -17.45 -13.18
N VAL A 173 7.25 -16.56 -14.17
CA VAL A 173 6.87 -16.92 -15.53
C VAL A 173 7.92 -17.83 -16.17
N ALA A 174 9.21 -17.51 -16.02
CA ALA A 174 10.30 -18.33 -16.57
C ALA A 174 10.30 -19.76 -15.98
N ARG A 175 10.06 -19.91 -14.65
CA ARG A 175 9.92 -21.23 -14.02
C ARG A 175 8.74 -22.01 -14.57
N LYS A 176 7.59 -21.37 -14.77
CA LYS A 176 6.39 -22.02 -15.31
C LYS A 176 6.61 -22.56 -16.74
N TRP A 177 7.36 -21.84 -17.56
CA TRP A 177 7.70 -22.28 -18.92
C TRP A 177 8.68 -23.47 -18.91
N ARG A 178 9.68 -23.48 -18.02
CA ARG A 178 10.62 -24.61 -17.88
C ARG A 178 9.90 -25.90 -17.45
N HIS A 179 8.93 -25.81 -16.55
CA HIS A 179 8.14 -26.98 -16.11
C HIS A 179 7.30 -27.58 -17.24
N ARG A 180 6.68 -26.72 -18.07
CA ARG A 180 5.87 -27.18 -19.21
C ARG A 180 6.67 -27.87 -20.31
N ARG A 181 7.94 -27.50 -20.49
CA ARG A 181 8.82 -28.16 -21.48
C ARG A 181 9.27 -29.55 -21.01
N ARG A 182 9.37 -29.79 -19.72
CA ARG A 182 9.76 -31.11 -19.17
C ARG A 182 8.65 -32.16 -19.20
N VAL A 183 7.40 -31.74 -19.28
CA VAL A 183 6.22 -32.65 -19.29
C VAL A 183 5.82 -33.04 -20.72
N LYS A 184 6.45 -32.49 -21.77
CA LYS A 184 6.18 -32.79 -23.16
C LYS A 184 7.22 -33.76 -23.82
N ILE A 185 8.12 -34.34 -23.02
CA ILE A 185 9.00 -35.44 -23.35
C ILE A 185 8.53 -36.69 -22.59
#